data_e300f416c110a8242de806ea7bbbb8d1
#
_entry.id   e300f416c110a8242de806ea7bbbb8d1
#
_cell.length_a   1.000
_cell.length_b   1.000
_cell.length_c   1.000
_cell.angle_alpha   90.00
_cell.angle_beta   90.00
_cell.angle_gamma   90.00
#
_symmetry.space_group_name_H-M   'P 1'
#
loop_
_entity.id
_entity.type
_entity.pdbx_description
1 polymer ?
#
loop_
_entity_poly.entity_id
_entity_poly.type
_entity_poly.pdbx_seq_one_letter_code
_entity_poly.pdbx_strand_id
1 'polypeptide(L)'
;MIIDVHTHIVPEHFPPAGNRASARRWPFMDHFETARARVMIAGENFRTVTEQCWNPARRIGDIAKEGVDAQVISPMPELLSYWFTPEDSLEFGRYTNEFIATMVQSSPKTFYGLGMVPLQDPDLAAKELARLKQMGLAGIELGSNILGK
;
A
#
# COMPACT_ATOMS: atom_id res chain seq x y z
N MET A 1 7.46 14.11 20.84
CA MET A 1 6.71 13.36 19.82
C MET A 1 7.71 12.85 18.79
N ILE A 2 7.77 11.54 18.59
CA ILE A 2 8.62 10.86 17.60
C ILE A 2 7.70 10.31 16.50
N ILE A 3 7.96 10.69 15.25
CA ILE A 3 7.20 10.24 14.08
C ILE A 3 8.14 9.47 13.17
N ASP A 4 7.82 8.22 12.91
CA ASP A 4 8.50 7.43 11.89
C ASP A 4 7.86 7.73 10.53
N VAL A 5 8.63 8.37 9.64
CA VAL A 5 8.12 8.88 8.35
C VAL A 5 8.31 7.91 7.18
N HIS A 6 8.90 6.74 7.39
CA HIS A 6 9.20 5.77 6.33
C HIS A 6 8.78 4.36 6.71
N THR A 7 7.50 4.08 6.62
CA THR A 7 6.97 2.74 6.91
C THR A 7 6.00 2.27 5.84
N HIS A 8 5.98 0.96 5.60
CA HIS A 8 5.17 0.39 4.54
C HIS A 8 4.09 -0.54 5.09
N ILE A 9 3.00 -0.60 4.36
CA ILE A 9 1.91 -1.55 4.57
C ILE A 9 1.73 -2.45 3.34
N VAL A 10 1.12 -3.59 3.58
CA VAL A 10 0.61 -4.49 2.55
C VAL A 10 -0.79 -4.89 2.99
N PRO A 11 -1.82 -4.79 2.16
CA PRO A 11 -3.14 -5.33 2.49
C PRO A 11 -3.07 -6.82 2.83
N GLU A 12 -3.87 -7.26 3.79
CA GLU A 12 -3.91 -8.68 4.20
C GLU A 12 -4.26 -9.60 3.04
N HIS A 13 -5.12 -9.14 2.15
CA HIS A 13 -5.51 -9.82 0.92
C HIS A 13 -5.46 -8.83 -0.25
N PHE A 14 -5.35 -9.34 -1.45
CA PHE A 14 -5.53 -8.56 -2.68
C PHE A 14 -6.76 -9.05 -3.43
N PRO A 15 -7.41 -8.19 -4.21
CA PRO A 15 -8.47 -8.65 -5.09
C PRO A 15 -7.90 -9.65 -6.11
N PRO A 16 -8.69 -10.64 -6.58
CA PRO A 16 -8.22 -11.61 -7.55
C PRO A 16 -7.82 -10.95 -8.87
N ALA A 17 -6.79 -11.48 -9.52
CA ALA A 17 -6.31 -10.95 -10.81
C ALA A 17 -7.39 -10.99 -11.92
N GLY A 18 -8.23 -12.02 -11.94
CA GLY A 18 -9.26 -12.19 -12.97
C GLY A 18 -8.66 -12.21 -14.38
N ASN A 19 -9.34 -11.58 -15.32
CA ASN A 19 -8.94 -11.49 -16.74
C ASN A 19 -8.23 -10.17 -17.09
N ARG A 20 -7.59 -9.49 -16.11
CA ARG A 20 -6.88 -8.23 -16.33
C ARG A 20 -5.68 -8.39 -17.24
N ALA A 21 -5.34 -7.35 -17.98
CA ALA A 21 -4.14 -7.32 -18.81
C ALA A 21 -2.86 -7.55 -17.99
N SER A 22 -2.83 -7.04 -16.77
CA SER A 22 -1.72 -7.17 -15.83
C SER A 22 -1.76 -8.42 -14.96
N ALA A 23 -2.69 -9.36 -15.21
CA ALA A 23 -2.95 -10.53 -14.35
C ALA A 23 -1.68 -11.36 -14.04
N ARG A 24 -0.77 -11.50 -15.00
CA ARG A 24 0.50 -12.26 -14.82
C ARG A 24 1.39 -11.71 -13.71
N ARG A 25 1.34 -10.43 -13.44
CA ARG A 25 2.14 -9.73 -12.41
C ARG A 25 1.30 -9.24 -11.25
N TRP A 26 0.02 -9.64 -11.21
CA TRP A 26 -0.87 -9.26 -10.12
C TRP A 26 -0.40 -9.89 -8.82
N PRO A 27 -0.28 -9.11 -7.74
CA PRO A 27 0.19 -9.65 -6.47
C PRO A 27 -0.89 -10.48 -5.78
N PHE A 28 -0.46 -11.43 -4.96
CA PHE A 28 -1.33 -12.09 -4.00
C PHE A 28 -0.58 -12.38 -2.69
N MET A 29 -1.33 -12.60 -1.62
CA MET A 29 -0.79 -12.97 -0.32
C MET A 29 -0.90 -14.48 -0.13
N ASP A 30 0.24 -15.12 0.13
CA ASP A 30 0.32 -16.52 0.53
C ASP A 30 0.53 -16.59 2.05
N HIS A 31 -0.56 -16.80 2.78
CA HIS A 31 -0.57 -16.96 4.24
C HIS A 31 -0.13 -18.36 4.62
N PHE A 32 1.15 -18.59 4.80
CA PHE A 32 1.73 -19.89 5.09
C PHE A 32 1.84 -20.20 6.60
N GLU A 33 1.76 -19.18 7.46
CA GLU A 33 1.76 -19.28 8.92
C GLU A 33 0.82 -18.25 9.52
N THR A 34 0.41 -18.46 10.79
CA THR A 34 -0.30 -17.45 11.56
C THR A 34 0.56 -16.18 11.65
N ALA A 35 -0.04 -15.03 11.32
CA ALA A 35 0.61 -13.72 11.38
C ALA A 35 1.82 -13.53 10.44
N ARG A 36 2.02 -14.43 9.44
CA ARG A 36 3.08 -14.31 8.42
C ARG A 36 2.56 -14.67 7.04
N ALA A 37 2.99 -13.89 6.06
CA ALA A 37 2.63 -14.14 4.67
C ALA A 37 3.79 -13.84 3.72
N ARG A 38 3.72 -14.42 2.51
CA ARG A 38 4.57 -14.04 1.39
C ARG A 38 3.79 -13.14 0.46
N VAL A 39 4.38 -12.03 0.08
CA VAL A 39 3.90 -11.21 -1.03
C VAL A 39 4.41 -11.84 -2.30
N MET A 40 3.49 -12.42 -3.07
CA MET A 40 3.80 -13.09 -4.32
C MET A 40 3.56 -12.15 -5.50
N ILE A 41 4.54 -12.02 -6.40
CA ILE A 41 4.43 -11.22 -7.63
C ILE A 41 4.96 -12.07 -8.78
N ALA A 42 4.21 -12.18 -9.86
CA ALA A 42 4.56 -13.01 -11.02
C ALA A 42 4.85 -14.49 -10.68
N GLY A 43 4.26 -15.01 -9.59
CA GLY A 43 4.50 -16.38 -9.11
C GLY A 43 5.75 -16.56 -8.23
N GLU A 44 6.52 -15.49 -8.03
CA GLU A 44 7.73 -15.51 -7.20
C GLU A 44 7.49 -14.90 -5.81
N ASN A 45 8.16 -15.46 -4.80
CA ASN A 45 8.16 -14.84 -3.47
C ASN A 45 8.99 -13.55 -3.49
N PHE A 46 8.30 -12.42 -3.55
CA PHE A 46 8.96 -11.11 -3.52
C PHE A 46 9.46 -10.76 -2.13
N ARG A 47 8.62 -10.92 -1.10
CA ARG A 47 8.96 -10.58 0.28
C ARG A 47 8.12 -11.37 1.28
N THR A 48 8.73 -11.81 2.36
CA THR A 48 8.01 -12.31 3.53
C THR A 48 7.72 -11.15 4.48
N VAL A 49 6.48 -11.03 4.90
CA VAL A 49 5.97 -9.97 5.77
C VAL A 49 5.26 -10.57 6.99
N THR A 50 5.11 -9.76 8.02
CA THR A 50 4.40 -10.12 9.25
C THR A 50 3.12 -9.30 9.38
N GLU A 51 2.25 -9.67 10.31
CA GLU A 51 0.95 -9.03 10.48
C GLU A 51 1.00 -7.53 10.78
N GLN A 52 2.13 -6.98 11.22
CA GLN A 52 2.29 -5.53 11.36
C GLN A 52 2.02 -4.78 10.04
N CYS A 53 2.19 -5.45 8.90
CA CYS A 53 1.93 -4.83 7.60
C CYS A 53 0.45 -4.59 7.33
N TRP A 54 -0.46 -5.37 7.93
CA TRP A 54 -1.90 -5.29 7.68
C TRP A 54 -2.77 -5.17 8.93
N ASN A 55 -2.24 -5.44 10.12
CA ASN A 55 -3.00 -5.37 11.36
C ASN A 55 -2.66 -4.09 12.14
N PRO A 56 -3.56 -3.09 12.17
CA PRO A 56 -3.30 -1.82 12.84
C PRO A 56 -3.13 -1.99 14.36
N ALA A 57 -3.87 -2.86 15.01
CA ALA A 57 -3.76 -3.07 16.46
C ALA A 57 -2.40 -3.66 16.83
N ARG A 58 -1.92 -4.63 16.06
CA ARG A 58 -0.58 -5.20 16.24
C ARG A 58 0.49 -4.14 16.04
N ARG A 59 0.40 -3.35 14.97
CA ARG A 59 1.36 -2.29 14.65
C ARG A 59 1.43 -1.24 15.77
N ILE A 60 0.29 -0.77 16.28
CA ILE A 60 0.21 0.18 17.40
C ILE A 60 0.91 -0.37 18.64
N GLY A 61 0.68 -1.65 18.96
CA GLY A 61 1.34 -2.29 20.10
C GLY A 61 2.86 -2.39 19.97
N ASP A 62 3.37 -2.55 18.75
CA ASP A 62 4.80 -2.67 18.50
C ASP A 62 5.49 -1.30 18.49
N ILE A 63 4.95 -0.28 17.81
CA ILE A 63 5.54 1.07 17.79
C ILE A 63 5.56 1.72 19.18
N ALA A 64 4.55 1.43 20.01
CA ALA A 64 4.51 1.92 21.39
C ALA A 64 5.69 1.38 22.23
N LYS A 65 6.12 0.13 22.01
CA LYS A 65 7.29 -0.45 22.67
C LYS A 65 8.60 0.18 22.20
N GLU A 66 8.65 0.67 20.98
CA GLU A 66 9.79 1.35 20.38
C GLU A 66 9.85 2.85 20.71
N GLY A 67 8.86 3.36 21.44
CA GLY A 67 8.77 4.78 21.80
C GLY A 67 8.40 5.70 20.63
N VAL A 68 7.80 5.14 19.58
CA VAL A 68 7.31 5.91 18.42
C VAL A 68 5.85 6.31 18.68
N ASP A 69 5.56 7.58 18.54
CA ASP A 69 4.23 8.15 18.79
C ASP A 69 3.29 8.01 17.57
N ALA A 70 3.85 8.15 16.37
CA ALA A 70 3.08 8.07 15.12
C ALA A 70 3.92 7.56 13.95
N GLN A 71 3.23 7.06 12.92
CA GLN A 71 3.85 6.59 11.68
C GLN A 71 3.19 7.20 10.45
N VAL A 72 4.01 7.52 9.45
CA VAL A 72 3.54 7.73 8.09
C VAL A 72 3.56 6.35 7.40
N ILE A 73 2.38 5.84 7.07
CA ILE A 73 2.20 4.54 6.41
C ILE A 73 1.96 4.74 4.92
N SER A 74 2.64 3.97 4.10
CA SER A 74 2.55 4.02 2.64
C SER A 74 2.51 2.62 2.03
N PRO A 75 2.14 2.45 0.76
CA PRO A 75 2.23 1.15 0.10
C PRO A 75 3.67 0.63 0.11
N MET A 76 3.85 -0.69 0.19
CA MET A 76 5.15 -1.27 -0.14
C MET A 76 5.54 -0.85 -1.57
N PRO A 77 6.78 -0.39 -1.86
CA PRO A 77 7.16 0.22 -3.15
C PRO A 77 6.81 -0.61 -4.39
N GLU A 78 6.87 -1.93 -4.28
CA GLU A 78 6.51 -2.84 -5.37
C GLU A 78 5.02 -2.82 -5.71
N LEU A 79 4.17 -2.36 -4.79
CA LEU A 79 2.73 -2.21 -5.02
C LEU A 79 2.40 -0.94 -5.83
N LEU A 80 3.35 -0.02 -6.06
CA LEU A 80 3.14 1.15 -6.91
C LEU A 80 2.80 0.79 -8.36
N SER A 81 3.15 -0.44 -8.78
CA SER A 81 2.60 -1.13 -9.96
C SER A 81 2.74 -0.35 -11.28
N TYR A 82 3.82 0.39 -11.48
CA TYR A 82 4.07 1.18 -12.70
C TYR A 82 4.20 0.34 -13.97
N TRP A 83 4.33 -0.99 -13.84
CA TRP A 83 4.33 -1.94 -14.95
C TRP A 83 2.94 -2.46 -15.34
N PHE A 84 1.90 -2.06 -14.63
CA PHE A 84 0.53 -2.36 -15.00
C PHE A 84 0.04 -1.42 -16.10
N THR A 85 -1.08 -1.79 -16.77
CA THR A 85 -1.82 -0.81 -17.54
C THR A 85 -2.34 0.30 -16.62
N PRO A 86 -2.58 1.53 -17.12
CA PRO A 86 -3.11 2.60 -16.28
C PRO A 86 -4.40 2.22 -15.54
N GLU A 87 -5.30 1.50 -16.21
CA GLU A 87 -6.58 1.07 -15.66
C GLU A 87 -6.40 0.04 -14.54
N ASP A 88 -5.56 -0.97 -14.77
CA ASP A 88 -5.25 -1.99 -13.77
C ASP A 88 -4.52 -1.37 -12.55
N SER A 89 -3.61 -0.43 -12.81
CA SER A 89 -2.90 0.32 -11.76
C SER A 89 -3.86 1.20 -10.95
N LEU A 90 -4.82 1.84 -11.60
CA LEU A 90 -5.85 2.64 -10.93
C LEU A 90 -6.73 1.77 -10.03
N GLU A 91 -7.20 0.63 -10.51
CA GLU A 91 -8.05 -0.28 -9.74
C GLU A 91 -7.29 -0.85 -8.52
N PHE A 92 -6.07 -1.33 -8.76
CA PHE A 92 -5.22 -1.85 -7.69
C PHE A 92 -4.86 -0.78 -6.66
N GLY A 93 -4.52 0.43 -7.15
CA GLY A 93 -4.21 1.57 -6.31
C GLY A 93 -5.38 1.99 -5.44
N ARG A 94 -6.60 2.01 -5.97
CA ARG A 94 -7.81 2.31 -5.19
C ARG A 94 -8.01 1.35 -4.04
N TYR A 95 -7.88 0.06 -4.30
CA TYR A 95 -7.98 -0.95 -3.25
C TYR A 95 -6.93 -0.71 -2.14
N THR A 96 -5.68 -0.48 -2.53
CA THR A 96 -4.59 -0.22 -1.57
C THR A 96 -4.80 1.09 -0.80
N ASN A 97 -5.24 2.15 -1.48
CA ASN A 97 -5.53 3.45 -0.87
C ASN A 97 -6.69 3.37 0.13
N GLU A 98 -7.73 2.61 -0.18
CA GLU A 98 -8.87 2.36 0.72
C GLU A 98 -8.43 1.58 1.96
N PHE A 99 -7.54 0.62 1.80
CA PHE A 99 -6.96 -0.10 2.94
C PHE A 99 -6.17 0.85 3.85
N ILE A 100 -5.30 1.71 3.28
CA ILE A 100 -4.54 2.71 4.05
C ILE A 100 -5.49 3.68 4.76
N ALA A 101 -6.51 4.19 4.07
CA ALA A 101 -7.49 5.09 4.67
C ALA A 101 -8.22 4.44 5.85
N THR A 102 -8.56 3.16 5.75
CA THR A 102 -9.16 2.39 6.85
C THR A 102 -8.21 2.29 8.05
N MET A 103 -6.93 2.03 7.83
CA MET A 103 -5.93 2.04 8.90
C MET A 103 -5.83 3.41 9.57
N VAL A 104 -5.77 4.49 8.79
CA VAL A 104 -5.74 5.88 9.32
C VAL A 104 -6.99 6.16 10.15
N GLN A 105 -8.17 5.81 9.66
CA GLN A 105 -9.43 6.00 10.38
C GLN A 105 -9.50 5.21 11.69
N SER A 106 -8.88 4.04 11.75
CA SER A 106 -8.83 3.23 12.98
C SER A 106 -8.00 3.86 14.10
N SER A 107 -7.01 4.69 13.75
CA SER A 107 -6.17 5.41 14.71
C SER A 107 -5.59 6.72 14.13
N PRO A 108 -6.42 7.78 14.00
CA PRO A 108 -6.06 9.00 13.27
C PRO A 108 -5.00 9.87 13.95
N LYS A 109 -4.65 9.57 15.20
CA LYS A 109 -3.55 10.22 15.93
C LYS A 109 -2.21 9.47 15.77
N THR A 110 -2.28 8.21 15.32
CA THR A 110 -1.12 7.32 15.21
C THR A 110 -0.69 7.15 13.75
N PHE A 111 -1.63 7.12 12.82
CA PHE A 111 -1.33 6.87 11.41
C PHE A 111 -1.63 8.07 10.53
N TYR A 112 -0.66 8.41 9.68
CA TYR A 112 -0.79 9.36 8.58
C TYR A 112 -0.57 8.59 7.27
N GLY A 113 -1.54 8.59 6.37
CA GLY A 113 -1.49 7.75 5.17
C GLY A 113 -0.95 8.48 3.95
N LEU A 114 -0.03 7.85 3.24
CA LEU A 114 0.31 8.19 1.86
C LEU A 114 -0.29 7.13 0.95
N GLY A 115 -0.98 7.54 -0.10
CA GLY A 115 -1.54 6.65 -1.11
C GLY A 115 -0.62 6.49 -2.32
N MET A 116 -1.17 5.89 -3.37
CA MET A 116 -0.54 5.75 -4.68
C MET A 116 -1.48 6.19 -5.80
N VAL A 117 -0.90 6.55 -6.94
CA VAL A 117 -1.63 6.95 -8.14
C VAL A 117 -0.98 6.32 -9.39
N PRO A 118 -1.73 6.10 -10.48
CA PRO A 118 -1.21 5.50 -11.71
C PRO A 118 -0.37 6.50 -12.52
N LEU A 119 0.90 6.70 -12.12
CA LEU A 119 1.79 7.71 -12.72
C LEU A 119 2.09 7.48 -14.22
N GLN A 120 1.85 6.28 -14.75
CA GLN A 120 1.94 5.99 -16.18
C GLN A 120 0.87 6.71 -17.02
N ASP A 121 -0.18 7.25 -16.37
CA ASP A 121 -1.17 8.14 -16.99
C ASP A 121 -1.37 9.39 -16.11
N PRO A 122 -0.80 10.55 -16.50
CA PRO A 122 -0.85 11.77 -15.69
C PRO A 122 -2.28 12.30 -15.42
N ASP A 123 -3.20 12.12 -16.36
CA ASP A 123 -4.57 12.60 -16.20
C ASP A 123 -5.36 11.75 -15.20
N LEU A 124 -5.17 10.42 -15.23
CA LEU A 124 -5.72 9.53 -14.21
C LEU A 124 -5.07 9.76 -12.85
N ALA A 125 -3.75 9.96 -12.81
CA ALA A 125 -3.02 10.26 -11.58
C ALA A 125 -3.52 11.53 -10.89
N ALA A 126 -3.73 12.61 -11.65
CA ALA A 126 -4.23 13.88 -11.12
C ALA A 126 -5.65 13.75 -10.53
N LYS A 127 -6.53 13.01 -11.22
CA LYS A 127 -7.90 12.75 -10.74
C LYS A 127 -7.89 11.92 -9.46
N GLU A 128 -7.05 10.87 -9.41
CA GLU A 128 -6.95 10.01 -8.24
C GLU A 128 -6.33 10.74 -7.05
N LEU A 129 -5.35 11.63 -7.26
CA LEU A 129 -4.77 12.48 -6.20
C LEU A 129 -5.85 13.34 -5.52
N ALA A 130 -6.78 13.92 -6.29
CA ALA A 130 -7.90 14.67 -5.74
C ALA A 130 -8.83 13.78 -4.87
N ARG A 131 -9.04 12.52 -5.27
CA ARG A 131 -9.80 11.53 -4.49
C ARG A 131 -9.11 11.18 -3.18
N LEU A 132 -7.78 10.96 -3.19
CA LEU A 132 -7.01 10.66 -1.98
C LEU A 132 -7.16 11.74 -0.91
N LYS A 133 -7.14 13.01 -1.31
CA LYS A 133 -7.39 14.14 -0.40
C LYS A 133 -8.77 14.05 0.25
N GLN A 134 -9.81 13.67 -0.51
CA GLN A 134 -11.17 13.49 0.03
C GLN A 134 -11.25 12.31 1.01
N MET A 135 -10.41 11.29 0.83
CA MET A 135 -10.30 10.15 1.74
C MET A 135 -9.51 10.47 3.02
N GLY A 136 -8.93 11.66 3.14
CA GLY A 136 -8.15 12.08 4.30
C GLY A 136 -6.70 11.59 4.30
N LEU A 137 -6.18 11.14 3.15
CA LEU A 137 -4.76 10.82 3.02
C LEU A 137 -3.91 12.09 2.92
N ALA A 138 -2.72 12.06 3.51
CA ALA A 138 -1.83 13.21 3.62
C ALA A 138 -1.06 13.50 2.33
N GLY A 139 -0.95 12.53 1.43
CA GLY A 139 -0.20 12.66 0.19
C GLY A 139 -0.06 11.33 -0.56
N ILE A 140 0.98 11.20 -1.35
CA ILE A 140 1.30 9.98 -2.11
C ILE A 140 2.75 9.58 -1.93
N GLU A 141 3.02 8.29 -2.07
CA GLU A 141 4.36 7.76 -2.28
C GLU A 141 4.65 7.68 -3.79
N LEU A 142 5.84 8.07 -4.18
CA LEU A 142 6.32 8.05 -5.56
C LEU A 142 7.61 7.26 -5.65
N GLY A 143 7.74 6.45 -6.69
CA GLY A 143 9.04 5.93 -7.10
C GLY A 143 9.91 7.03 -7.72
N SER A 144 11.22 6.86 -7.70
CA SER A 144 12.18 7.81 -8.28
C SER A 144 12.09 7.92 -9.81
N ASN A 145 11.45 6.96 -10.46
CA ASN A 145 11.22 6.92 -11.89
C ASN A 145 10.05 5.99 -12.23
N ILE A 146 9.53 6.09 -13.46
CA ILE A 146 8.51 5.21 -14.02
C ILE A 146 9.16 4.43 -15.15
N LEU A 147 9.44 3.12 -14.92
CA LEU A 147 10.06 2.22 -15.90
C LEU A 147 11.36 2.77 -16.50
N GLY A 148 12.17 3.45 -15.69
CA GLY A 148 13.45 4.02 -16.11
C GLY A 148 13.36 5.36 -16.86
N LYS A 149 12.19 6.01 -16.81
CA LYS A 149 11.95 7.34 -17.39
C LYS A 149 11.77 8.40 -16.33
#